data_16cb592016f4274d5625e03da346816f
#
_entry.id   16cb592016f4274d5625e03da346816f
#
_cell.length_a   1.000
_cell.length_b   1.000
_cell.length_c   1.000
_cell.angle_alpha   90.00
_cell.angle_beta   90.00
_cell.angle_gamma   90.00
#
_symmetry.space_group_name_H-M   'P 1'
#
loop_
_entity.id
_entity.type
_entity.pdbx_description
1 polymer ?
#
loop_
_entity_poly.entity_id
_entity_poly.type
_entity_poly.pdbx_seq_one_letter_code
_entity_poly.pdbx_strand_id
1 'polypeptide(L)'
;EYENENLDSEFIWVIDPIDGTRSYIAGHKDFGNLISLLYKNEPVIGIINCPAHKERWIGIKDKKTTCNGIEVLTSGIDKVENAYLFSSGIYFHEPILKEGFEVIKEKSKYFRLGGDCYMYGMLASGFIDIVIEDTLKAHDYMALVNVVEGAGGKITDKYGKPVTFKSDGSLVASSSAFLHDEILGIINNKSVLF
;
A
#
# COMPACT_ATOMS: atom_id res chain seq x y z
N GLU A 1 12.30 10.64 14.74
CA GLU A 1 11.39 9.50 14.98
C GLU A 1 11.32 9.25 16.48
N TYR A 2 10.16 9.49 17.09
CA TYR A 2 9.95 9.16 18.49
C TYR A 2 9.35 7.76 18.54
N GLU A 3 10.13 6.76 18.88
CA GLU A 3 9.63 5.46 19.29
C GLU A 3 9.04 5.61 20.70
N ASN A 4 7.74 5.71 20.80
CA ASN A 4 7.06 5.71 22.07
C ASN A 4 6.55 4.29 22.35
N GLU A 5 7.24 3.58 23.22
CA GLU A 5 7.19 2.13 23.43
C GLU A 5 6.04 1.65 24.32
N ASN A 6 4.82 2.12 24.14
CA ASN A 6 3.72 1.50 24.84
C ASN A 6 2.90 0.58 23.91
N LEU A 7 3.58 -0.44 23.36
CA LEU A 7 2.99 -1.44 22.47
C LEU A 7 1.98 -2.38 23.15
N ASP A 8 1.86 -2.30 24.48
CA ASP A 8 0.91 -3.07 25.29
C ASP A 8 -0.45 -2.35 25.47
N SER A 9 -0.58 -1.14 24.95
CA SER A 9 -1.85 -0.40 24.99
C SER A 9 -2.90 -1.06 24.11
N GLU A 10 -4.16 -1.06 24.60
CA GLU A 10 -5.31 -1.54 23.82
C GLU A 10 -5.51 -0.72 22.54
N PHE A 11 -5.21 0.59 22.58
CA PHE A 11 -5.23 1.49 21.43
C PHE A 11 -3.83 2.05 21.20
N ILE A 12 -3.37 1.98 19.95
CA ILE A 12 -2.06 2.49 19.52
C ILE A 12 -2.24 3.40 18.30
N TRP A 13 -1.77 4.63 18.39
CA TRP A 13 -1.62 5.50 17.23
C TRP A 13 -0.29 5.25 16.54
N VAL A 14 -0.33 5.05 15.23
CA VAL A 14 0.86 4.94 14.38
C VAL A 14 0.82 6.09 13.39
N ILE A 15 1.85 6.93 13.40
CA ILE A 15 1.86 8.18 12.65
C ILE A 15 3.16 8.30 11.88
N ASP A 16 3.07 8.55 10.58
CA ASP A 16 4.14 9.13 9.78
C ASP A 16 3.81 10.61 9.53
N PRO A 17 4.57 11.53 10.11
CA PRO A 17 4.31 12.95 9.92
C PRO A 17 4.59 13.45 8.50
N ILE A 18 5.54 12.82 7.77
CA ILE A 18 5.86 13.16 6.37
C ILE A 18 6.35 11.90 5.65
N ASP A 19 5.40 11.09 5.17
CA ASP A 19 5.72 10.06 4.18
C ASP A 19 6.08 10.70 2.83
N GLY A 20 7.00 10.07 2.09
CA GLY A 20 7.53 10.66 0.88
C GLY A 20 8.51 11.81 1.14
N THR A 21 9.35 11.71 2.18
CA THR A 21 10.32 12.75 2.56
C THR A 21 11.23 13.16 1.40
N ARG A 22 11.63 12.22 0.52
CA ARG A 22 12.44 12.51 -0.67
C ARG A 22 11.67 13.35 -1.67
N SER A 23 10.40 13.04 -1.92
CA SER A 23 9.49 13.83 -2.74
C SER A 23 9.30 15.22 -2.17
N TYR A 24 9.08 15.34 -0.86
CA TYR A 24 8.95 16.62 -0.18
C TYR A 24 10.20 17.51 -0.37
N ILE A 25 11.41 16.97 -0.12
CA ILE A 25 12.67 17.69 -0.27
C ILE A 25 12.92 18.10 -1.74
N ALA A 26 12.54 17.26 -2.69
CA ALA A 26 12.70 17.52 -4.13
C ALA A 26 11.63 18.46 -4.70
N GLY A 27 10.65 18.91 -3.90
CA GLY A 27 9.57 19.78 -4.35
C GLY A 27 8.46 19.08 -5.13
N HIS A 28 8.44 17.72 -5.14
CA HIS A 28 7.31 16.96 -5.64
C HIS A 28 6.12 17.06 -4.69
N LYS A 29 4.94 16.79 -5.20
CA LYS A 29 3.69 16.90 -4.44
C LYS A 29 3.23 15.58 -3.79
N ASP A 30 3.89 14.47 -4.11
CA ASP A 30 3.49 13.11 -3.73
C ASP A 30 3.99 12.75 -2.31
N PHE A 31 3.77 13.66 -1.37
CA PHE A 31 4.05 13.46 0.05
C PHE A 31 2.78 13.61 0.87
N GLY A 32 2.76 12.99 2.04
CA GLY A 32 1.58 13.05 2.88
C GLY A 32 1.85 12.75 4.35
N ASN A 33 0.79 12.79 5.13
CA ASN A 33 0.78 12.31 6.50
C ASN A 33 0.03 10.98 6.53
N LEU A 34 0.57 9.98 7.20
CA LEU A 34 -0.08 8.72 7.43
C LEU A 34 -0.46 8.59 8.90
N ILE A 35 -1.72 8.27 9.17
CA ILE A 35 -2.24 8.11 10.52
C ILE A 35 -3.04 6.83 10.60
N SER A 36 -2.67 5.93 11.50
CA SER A 36 -3.45 4.74 11.80
C SER A 36 -3.80 4.67 13.27
N LEU A 37 -5.01 4.21 13.58
CA LEU A 37 -5.39 3.76 14.91
C LEU A 37 -5.48 2.24 14.89
N LEU A 38 -4.74 1.61 15.80
CA LEU A 38 -4.83 0.18 16.04
C LEU A 38 -5.68 -0.07 17.29
N TYR A 39 -6.51 -1.11 17.26
CA TYR A 39 -7.18 -1.69 18.40
C TYR A 39 -6.72 -3.13 18.56
N LYS A 40 -6.08 -3.45 19.69
CA LYS A 40 -5.48 -4.77 19.94
C LYS A 40 -4.57 -5.23 18.81
N ASN A 41 -3.71 -4.34 18.35
CA ASN A 41 -2.75 -4.52 17.25
C ASN A 41 -3.37 -4.69 15.84
N GLU A 42 -4.69 -4.56 15.67
CA GLU A 42 -5.35 -4.55 14.37
C GLU A 42 -5.65 -3.13 13.94
N PRO A 43 -5.35 -2.72 12.69
CA PRO A 43 -5.71 -1.39 12.20
C PRO A 43 -7.23 -1.25 12.07
N VAL A 44 -7.79 -0.24 12.74
CA VAL A 44 -9.24 0.05 12.73
C VAL A 44 -9.57 1.36 12.01
N ILE A 45 -8.60 2.29 11.93
CA ILE A 45 -8.69 3.52 11.13
C ILE A 45 -7.38 3.70 10.40
N GLY A 46 -7.45 4.08 9.13
CA GLY A 46 -6.32 4.51 8.32
C GLY A 46 -6.64 5.83 7.61
N ILE A 47 -5.69 6.75 7.62
CA ILE A 47 -5.82 8.05 6.93
C ILE A 47 -4.55 8.27 6.10
N ILE A 48 -4.76 8.56 4.82
CA ILE A 48 -3.74 9.09 3.90
C ILE A 48 -4.13 10.53 3.61
N ASN A 49 -3.33 11.50 4.05
CA ASN A 49 -3.62 12.91 3.81
C ASN A 49 -2.51 13.53 2.96
N CYS A 50 -2.82 13.87 1.72
CA CYS A 50 -1.89 14.47 0.76
C CYS A 50 -2.22 15.97 0.57
N PRO A 51 -1.67 16.86 1.40
CA PRO A 51 -2.09 18.26 1.47
C PRO A 51 -1.80 19.03 0.18
N ALA A 52 -0.73 18.69 -0.55
CA ALA A 52 -0.38 19.34 -1.81
C ALA A 52 -1.37 19.00 -2.94
N HIS A 53 -2.03 17.86 -2.88
CA HIS A 53 -3.11 17.45 -3.78
C HIS A 53 -4.50 17.88 -3.27
N LYS A 54 -4.60 18.28 -2.00
CA LYS A 54 -5.87 18.57 -1.31
C LYS A 54 -6.79 17.36 -1.25
N GLU A 55 -6.21 16.18 -1.11
CA GLU A 55 -6.90 14.89 -1.07
C GLU A 55 -6.60 14.19 0.25
N ARG A 56 -7.66 13.60 0.82
CA ARG A 56 -7.57 12.82 2.04
C ARG A 56 -8.45 11.59 1.93
N TRP A 57 -7.82 10.42 2.02
CA TRP A 57 -8.51 9.14 2.11
C TRP A 57 -8.66 8.74 3.57
N ILE A 58 -9.86 8.24 3.91
CA ILE A 58 -10.17 7.72 5.24
C ILE A 58 -10.77 6.33 5.05
N GLY A 59 -10.07 5.32 5.56
CA GLY A 59 -10.55 3.95 5.68
C GLY A 59 -10.86 3.62 7.14
N ILE A 60 -12.01 3.03 7.38
CA ILE A 60 -12.43 2.55 8.70
C ILE A 60 -12.78 1.08 8.54
N LYS A 61 -12.36 0.23 9.49
CA LYS A 61 -12.65 -1.21 9.48
C LYS A 61 -14.14 -1.45 9.26
N ASP A 62 -14.46 -2.36 8.36
CA ASP A 62 -15.83 -2.74 7.96
C ASP A 62 -16.68 -1.61 7.35
N LYS A 63 -16.04 -0.53 6.88
CA LYS A 63 -16.70 0.55 6.16
C LYS A 63 -16.02 0.84 4.84
N LYS A 64 -16.76 1.49 3.93
CA LYS A 64 -16.21 1.95 2.67
C LYS A 64 -15.25 3.10 2.87
N THR A 65 -14.17 3.11 2.09
CA THR A 65 -13.20 4.21 2.06
C THR A 65 -13.80 5.43 1.38
N THR A 66 -13.46 6.60 1.91
CA THR A 66 -13.85 7.88 1.32
C THR A 66 -12.61 8.71 0.97
N CYS A 67 -12.67 9.44 -0.15
CA CYS A 67 -11.76 10.54 -0.47
C CYS A 67 -12.50 11.86 -0.35
N ASN A 68 -12.04 12.76 0.53
CA ASN A 68 -12.71 14.04 0.82
C ASN A 68 -14.21 13.88 1.13
N GLY A 69 -14.57 12.78 1.81
CA GLY A 69 -15.97 12.49 2.19
C GLY A 69 -16.82 11.80 1.10
N ILE A 70 -16.28 11.56 -0.09
CA ILE A 70 -16.95 10.85 -1.19
C ILE A 70 -16.45 9.41 -1.21
N GLU A 71 -17.35 8.43 -1.23
CA GLU A 71 -16.98 7.01 -1.36
C GLU A 71 -16.18 6.77 -2.63
N VAL A 72 -15.08 6.00 -2.49
CA VAL A 72 -14.21 5.59 -3.59
C VAL A 72 -14.11 4.07 -3.65
N LEU A 73 -13.86 3.55 -4.84
CA LEU A 73 -13.69 2.13 -5.09
C LEU A 73 -12.47 1.92 -5.99
N THR A 74 -11.81 0.80 -5.79
CA THR A 74 -10.76 0.33 -6.70
C THR A 74 -11.32 0.04 -8.10
N SER A 75 -10.45 -0.07 -9.10
CA SER A 75 -10.84 -0.37 -10.49
C SER A 75 -11.50 -1.75 -10.67
N GLY A 76 -11.20 -2.70 -9.77
CA GLY A 76 -11.65 -4.09 -9.88
C GLY A 76 -10.97 -4.89 -10.99
N ILE A 77 -9.86 -4.40 -11.56
CA ILE A 77 -9.05 -5.16 -12.53
C ILE A 77 -8.61 -6.48 -11.88
N ASP A 78 -8.70 -7.59 -12.63
CA ASP A 78 -8.49 -8.96 -12.16
C ASP A 78 -7.30 -9.68 -12.82
N LYS A 79 -6.60 -9.02 -13.78
CA LYS A 79 -5.47 -9.57 -14.52
C LYS A 79 -4.28 -8.62 -14.57
N VAL A 80 -3.07 -9.15 -14.33
CA VAL A 80 -1.82 -8.39 -14.39
C VAL A 80 -1.63 -7.70 -15.74
N GLU A 81 -2.00 -8.35 -16.84
CA GLU A 81 -1.85 -7.84 -18.22
C GLU A 81 -2.68 -6.56 -18.49
N ASN A 82 -3.72 -6.33 -17.70
CA ASN A 82 -4.57 -5.14 -17.80
C ASN A 82 -4.24 -4.09 -16.74
N ALA A 83 -3.36 -4.42 -15.79
CA ALA A 83 -3.10 -3.64 -14.60
C ALA A 83 -2.06 -2.54 -14.80
N TYR A 84 -2.21 -1.46 -14.06
CA TYR A 84 -1.23 -0.39 -13.90
C TYR A 84 -0.44 -0.62 -12.61
N LEU A 85 0.86 -0.94 -12.77
CA LEU A 85 1.79 -1.19 -11.68
C LEU A 85 2.52 0.10 -11.29
N PHE A 86 2.55 0.38 -9.99
CA PHE A 86 3.34 1.46 -9.40
C PHE A 86 4.26 0.92 -8.29
N SER A 87 5.37 1.61 -8.05
CA SER A 87 6.27 1.39 -6.93
C SER A 87 7.04 2.67 -6.64
N SER A 88 7.37 2.96 -5.39
CA SER A 88 8.21 4.11 -5.04
C SER A 88 9.66 3.93 -5.50
N GLY A 89 10.13 2.69 -5.68
CA GLY A 89 11.47 2.36 -6.13
C GLY A 89 11.59 0.98 -6.74
N ILE A 90 12.80 0.66 -7.23
CA ILE A 90 13.15 -0.64 -7.83
C ILE A 90 14.17 -1.42 -6.98
N TYR A 91 14.48 -0.92 -5.79
CA TYR A 91 15.46 -1.54 -4.91
C TYR A 91 14.74 -2.46 -3.91
N PHE A 92 14.68 -3.73 -4.24
CA PHE A 92 14.15 -4.76 -3.38
C PHE A 92 15.29 -5.52 -2.71
N HIS A 93 15.22 -5.69 -1.39
CA HIS A 93 16.21 -6.47 -0.64
C HIS A 93 15.89 -7.97 -0.66
N GLU A 94 14.61 -8.31 -0.70
CA GLU A 94 14.14 -9.68 -0.76
C GLU A 94 14.20 -10.22 -2.20
N PRO A 95 15.04 -11.23 -2.50
CA PRO A 95 15.20 -11.75 -3.87
C PRO A 95 13.88 -12.21 -4.50
N ILE A 96 13.03 -12.91 -3.73
CA ILE A 96 11.75 -13.42 -4.22
C ILE A 96 10.82 -12.29 -4.68
N LEU A 97 10.80 -11.18 -3.92
CA LEU A 97 9.98 -10.03 -4.26
C LEU A 97 10.54 -9.30 -5.49
N LYS A 98 11.87 -9.18 -5.58
CA LYS A 98 12.56 -8.58 -6.73
C LYS A 98 12.28 -9.34 -8.01
N GLU A 99 12.44 -10.67 -7.99
CA GLU A 99 12.21 -11.53 -9.15
C GLU A 99 10.74 -11.48 -9.59
N GLY A 100 9.82 -11.60 -8.63
CA GLY A 100 8.38 -11.49 -8.90
C GLY A 100 7.98 -10.11 -9.44
N PHE A 101 8.56 -9.04 -8.90
CA PHE A 101 8.32 -7.67 -9.38
C PHE A 101 8.74 -7.49 -10.84
N GLU A 102 9.91 -7.98 -11.25
CA GLU A 102 10.35 -7.88 -12.64
C GLU A 102 9.39 -8.61 -13.60
N VAL A 103 8.91 -9.81 -13.23
CA VAL A 103 7.92 -10.54 -14.04
C VAL A 103 6.60 -9.78 -14.12
N ILE A 104 6.11 -9.25 -12.99
CA ILE A 104 4.86 -8.48 -12.94
C ILE A 104 5.00 -7.20 -13.77
N LYS A 105 6.13 -6.52 -13.68
CA LYS A 105 6.43 -5.31 -14.45
C LYS A 105 6.42 -5.57 -15.97
N GLU A 106 7.01 -6.66 -16.43
CA GLU A 106 7.00 -7.03 -17.85
C GLU A 106 5.62 -7.40 -18.38
N LYS A 107 4.78 -8.02 -17.53
CA LYS A 107 3.42 -8.41 -17.87
C LYS A 107 2.42 -7.28 -17.78
N SER A 108 2.64 -6.30 -16.93
CA SER A 108 1.71 -5.22 -16.67
C SER A 108 1.49 -4.35 -17.89
N LYS A 109 0.27 -3.85 -18.06
CA LYS A 109 -0.09 -2.93 -19.14
C LYS A 109 0.71 -1.63 -19.08
N TYR A 110 1.05 -1.16 -17.89
CA TYR A 110 1.79 0.06 -17.67
C TYR A 110 2.55 -0.01 -16.33
N PHE A 111 3.76 0.53 -16.32
CA PHE A 111 4.58 0.64 -15.12
C PHE A 111 5.07 2.06 -14.91
N ARG A 112 5.03 2.52 -13.65
CA ARG A 112 5.59 3.83 -13.27
C ARG A 112 6.24 3.76 -11.89
N LEU A 113 7.32 4.54 -11.72
CA LEU A 113 7.97 4.81 -10.44
C LEU A 113 7.50 6.11 -9.83
N GLY A 114 7.48 6.14 -8.49
CA GLY A 114 7.11 7.30 -7.69
C GLY A 114 5.66 7.28 -7.26
N GLY A 115 5.30 8.21 -6.41
CA GLY A 115 3.95 8.39 -5.88
C GLY A 115 3.87 8.25 -4.37
N ASP A 116 4.86 7.66 -3.70
CA ASP A 116 4.93 7.49 -2.24
C ASP A 116 3.54 7.09 -1.67
N CYS A 117 3.06 7.62 -0.56
CA CYS A 117 1.73 7.30 -0.03
C CYS A 117 0.57 7.66 -0.97
N TYR A 118 0.77 8.62 -1.87
CA TYR A 118 -0.27 9.07 -2.79
C TYR A 118 -0.72 7.96 -3.75
N MET A 119 0.19 7.05 -4.15
CA MET A 119 -0.18 5.93 -5.02
C MET A 119 -1.20 4.98 -4.38
N TYR A 120 -1.21 4.81 -3.07
CA TYR A 120 -2.23 4.01 -2.38
C TYR A 120 -3.61 4.68 -2.37
N GLY A 121 -3.64 6.00 -2.29
CA GLY A 121 -4.86 6.78 -2.50
C GLY A 121 -5.39 6.64 -3.93
N MET A 122 -4.49 6.69 -4.93
CA MET A 122 -4.85 6.45 -6.33
C MET A 122 -5.37 5.02 -6.56
N LEU A 123 -4.78 4.01 -5.90
CA LEU A 123 -5.27 2.63 -5.95
C LEU A 123 -6.67 2.53 -5.36
N ALA A 124 -6.89 3.09 -4.19
CA ALA A 124 -8.20 3.12 -3.54
C ALA A 124 -9.27 3.87 -4.37
N SER A 125 -8.84 4.80 -5.24
CA SER A 125 -9.72 5.57 -6.13
C SER A 125 -9.85 4.98 -7.55
N GLY A 126 -9.24 3.80 -7.82
CA GLY A 126 -9.37 3.08 -9.07
C GLY A 126 -8.53 3.61 -10.24
N PHE A 127 -7.52 4.44 -9.97
CA PHE A 127 -6.64 4.99 -11.01
C PHE A 127 -5.45 4.09 -11.33
N ILE A 128 -5.02 3.29 -10.36
CA ILE A 128 -3.95 2.29 -10.51
C ILE A 128 -4.39 0.98 -9.87
N ASP A 129 -3.69 -0.11 -10.16
CA ASP A 129 -4.18 -1.45 -9.85
C ASP A 129 -3.26 -2.24 -8.95
N ILE A 130 -1.95 -2.01 -9.03
CA ILE A 130 -0.93 -2.74 -8.29
C ILE A 130 0.06 -1.77 -7.68
N VAL A 131 0.38 -1.98 -6.40
CA VAL A 131 1.53 -1.38 -5.74
C VAL A 131 2.35 -2.48 -5.07
N ILE A 132 3.66 -2.49 -5.34
CA ILE A 132 4.60 -3.43 -4.72
C ILE A 132 5.76 -2.63 -4.16
N GLU A 133 6.02 -2.81 -2.87
CA GLU A 133 7.11 -2.15 -2.16
C GLU A 133 7.83 -3.09 -1.20
N ASP A 134 9.03 -2.69 -0.78
CA ASP A 134 9.86 -3.41 0.17
C ASP A 134 10.49 -2.43 1.16
N THR A 135 10.94 -2.95 2.30
CA THR A 135 11.66 -2.18 3.34
C THR A 135 10.85 -1.06 4.03
N LEU A 136 9.53 -1.13 3.94
CA LEU A 136 8.65 -0.20 4.64
C LEU A 136 8.66 -0.45 6.15
N LYS A 137 8.44 0.60 6.93
CA LYS A 137 8.26 0.52 8.38
C LYS A 137 6.76 0.56 8.74
N ALA A 138 6.42 0.22 9.97
CA ALA A 138 5.03 0.19 10.41
C ALA A 138 4.29 1.52 10.18
N HIS A 139 4.95 2.66 10.35
CA HIS A 139 4.36 3.96 10.12
C HIS A 139 4.08 4.26 8.64
N ASP A 140 4.79 3.60 7.70
CA ASP A 140 4.57 3.75 6.26
C ASP A 140 3.33 2.96 5.79
N TYR A 141 2.99 1.81 6.43
CA TYR A 141 1.97 0.91 5.87
C TYR A 141 0.72 0.70 6.73
N MET A 142 0.74 0.93 8.04
CA MET A 142 -0.43 0.61 8.87
C MET A 142 -1.67 1.42 8.50
N ALA A 143 -1.49 2.69 8.06
CA ALA A 143 -2.60 3.52 7.60
C ALA A 143 -3.21 3.05 6.27
N LEU A 144 -2.42 2.37 5.43
CA LEU A 144 -2.81 1.97 4.09
C LEU A 144 -3.84 0.83 4.10
N VAL A 145 -3.78 -0.04 5.12
CA VAL A 145 -4.59 -1.27 5.21
C VAL A 145 -6.08 -0.95 5.08
N ASN A 146 -6.62 -0.14 6.00
CA ASN A 146 -8.05 0.18 5.98
C ASN A 146 -8.46 1.02 4.77
N VAL A 147 -7.54 1.84 4.23
CA VAL A 147 -7.83 2.66 3.04
C VAL A 147 -7.99 1.77 1.80
N VAL A 148 -7.07 0.83 1.59
CA VAL A 148 -7.12 -0.07 0.44
C VAL A 148 -8.26 -1.07 0.55
N GLU A 149 -8.40 -1.74 1.71
CA GLU A 149 -9.43 -2.77 1.90
C GLU A 149 -10.85 -2.20 1.91
N GLY A 150 -11.06 -1.04 2.53
CA GLY A 150 -12.36 -0.37 2.51
C GLY A 150 -12.80 0.12 1.12
N ALA A 151 -11.86 0.27 0.18
CA ALA A 151 -12.13 0.57 -1.23
C ALA A 151 -12.39 -0.69 -2.09
N GLY A 152 -12.26 -1.91 -1.51
CA GLY A 152 -12.45 -3.17 -2.20
C GLY A 152 -11.15 -3.81 -2.74
N GLY A 153 -10.00 -3.21 -2.45
CA GLY A 153 -8.69 -3.76 -2.76
C GLY A 153 -8.23 -4.79 -1.74
N LYS A 154 -7.02 -5.31 -1.94
CA LYS A 154 -6.35 -6.23 -1.05
C LYS A 154 -4.93 -5.73 -0.76
N ILE A 155 -4.45 -5.90 0.48
CA ILE A 155 -3.10 -5.51 0.89
C ILE A 155 -2.55 -6.55 1.88
N THR A 156 -1.36 -7.10 1.57
CA THR A 156 -0.69 -8.13 2.38
C THR A 156 0.82 -7.98 2.31
N ASP A 157 1.54 -8.81 3.07
CA ASP A 157 2.96 -9.04 2.81
C ASP A 157 3.17 -9.87 1.53
N LYS A 158 4.43 -10.08 1.14
CA LYS A 158 4.83 -10.87 -0.04
C LYS A 158 4.38 -12.35 -0.02
N TYR A 159 3.96 -12.86 1.13
CA TYR A 159 3.44 -14.22 1.29
C TYR A 159 1.91 -14.30 1.37
N GLY A 160 1.23 -13.18 1.24
CA GLY A 160 -0.23 -13.11 1.36
C GLY A 160 -0.73 -13.07 2.81
N LYS A 161 0.14 -12.83 3.78
CA LYS A 161 -0.28 -12.69 5.19
C LYS A 161 -0.75 -11.27 5.46
N PRO A 162 -1.75 -11.10 6.34
CA PRO A 162 -2.16 -9.78 6.77
C PRO A 162 -0.99 -8.95 7.31
N VAL A 163 -0.95 -7.69 6.96
CA VAL A 163 0.06 -6.75 7.45
C VAL A 163 -0.19 -6.44 8.92
N THR A 164 0.85 -6.51 9.71
CA THR A 164 0.83 -6.24 11.16
C THR A 164 1.94 -5.27 11.53
N PHE A 165 1.92 -4.75 12.74
CA PHE A 165 2.98 -3.88 13.26
C PHE A 165 4.39 -4.52 13.19
N LYS A 166 4.47 -5.86 13.08
CA LYS A 166 5.72 -6.65 13.05
C LYS A 166 6.05 -7.21 11.67
N SER A 167 5.35 -6.79 10.62
CA SER A 167 5.64 -7.24 9.26
C SER A 167 7.02 -6.76 8.81
N ASP A 168 7.62 -7.49 7.87
CA ASP A 168 9.01 -7.29 7.43
C ASP A 168 9.22 -6.09 6.50
N GLY A 169 8.15 -5.37 6.21
CA GLY A 169 8.18 -4.19 5.34
C GLY A 169 7.98 -4.49 3.86
N SER A 170 7.82 -5.76 3.48
CA SER A 170 7.34 -6.09 2.14
C SER A 170 5.84 -5.85 2.03
N LEU A 171 5.39 -5.23 0.95
CA LEU A 171 4.00 -4.86 0.76
C LEU A 171 3.54 -5.11 -0.67
N VAL A 172 2.41 -5.79 -0.79
CA VAL A 172 1.70 -6.01 -2.05
C VAL A 172 0.28 -5.50 -1.87
N ALA A 173 -0.11 -4.51 -2.65
CA ALA A 173 -1.47 -4.00 -2.71
C ALA A 173 -2.04 -4.13 -4.13
N SER A 174 -3.34 -4.44 -4.23
CA SER A 174 -4.00 -4.65 -5.52
C SER A 174 -5.45 -4.22 -5.51
N SER A 175 -5.99 -3.92 -6.70
CA SER A 175 -7.34 -3.44 -6.91
C SER A 175 -8.43 -4.50 -6.70
N SER A 176 -8.08 -5.79 -6.65
CA SER A 176 -9.02 -6.89 -6.40
C SER A 176 -8.33 -8.10 -5.75
N ALA A 177 -9.11 -8.98 -5.14
CA ALA A 177 -8.60 -10.22 -4.58
C ALA A 177 -8.07 -11.17 -5.67
N PHE A 178 -8.72 -11.24 -6.83
CA PHE A 178 -8.28 -12.09 -7.94
C PHE A 178 -6.93 -11.65 -8.50
N LEU A 179 -6.74 -10.34 -8.71
CA LEU A 179 -5.46 -9.78 -9.11
C LEU A 179 -4.39 -10.03 -8.05
N HIS A 180 -4.75 -9.93 -6.78
CA HIS A 180 -3.84 -10.18 -5.66
C HIS A 180 -3.32 -11.61 -5.66
N ASP A 181 -4.22 -12.59 -5.84
CA ASP A 181 -3.86 -14.00 -5.89
C ASP A 181 -2.94 -14.31 -7.09
N GLU A 182 -3.17 -13.69 -8.25
CA GLU A 182 -2.30 -13.82 -9.43
C GLU A 182 -0.90 -13.25 -9.12
N ILE A 183 -0.81 -12.07 -8.53
CA ILE A 183 0.45 -11.42 -8.13
C ILE A 183 1.23 -12.30 -7.15
N LEU A 184 0.57 -12.77 -6.08
CA LEU A 184 1.20 -13.66 -5.10
C LEU A 184 1.64 -14.98 -5.72
N GLY A 185 0.87 -15.51 -6.68
CA GLY A 185 1.25 -16.68 -7.47
C GLY A 185 2.54 -16.45 -8.25
N ILE A 186 2.71 -15.31 -8.88
CA ILE A 186 3.95 -14.95 -9.60
C ILE A 186 5.12 -14.78 -8.62
N ILE A 187 4.93 -14.05 -7.52
CA ILE A 187 5.99 -13.82 -6.52
C ILE A 187 6.46 -15.14 -5.89
N ASN A 188 5.53 -16.04 -5.53
CA ASN A 188 5.85 -17.23 -4.73
C ASN A 188 6.10 -18.50 -5.56
N ASN A 189 5.82 -18.51 -6.88
CA ASN A 189 6.07 -19.66 -7.74
C ASN A 189 7.46 -19.59 -8.37
N LYS A 190 8.41 -20.33 -7.81
CA LYS A 190 9.77 -20.52 -8.38
C LYS A 190 9.79 -21.21 -9.75
N SER A 191 8.67 -21.71 -10.25
CA SER A 191 8.56 -22.48 -11.51
C SER A 191 8.25 -21.65 -12.74
N VAL A 192 8.10 -20.34 -12.63
CA VAL A 192 7.77 -19.43 -13.76
C VAL A 192 9.02 -18.76 -14.34
N LEU A 193 10.21 -19.06 -13.80
CA LEU A 193 11.47 -18.40 -14.17
C LEU A 193 12.34 -19.20 -15.16
N PHE A 194 11.75 -20.14 -15.93
CA PHE A 194 12.47 -20.86 -17.00
C PHE A 194 11.63 -21.02 -18.25
#